data_a43b58d1eace6058b4afe35ecf5a780d
#
_entry.id   a43b58d1eace6058b4afe35ecf5a780d
#
_cell.length_a   1.000
_cell.length_b   1.000
_cell.length_c   1.000
_cell.angle_alpha   90.00
_cell.angle_beta   90.00
_cell.angle_gamma   90.00
#
_symmetry.space_group_name_H-M   'P 1'
#
loop_
_entity.id
_entity.type
_entity.pdbx_description
1 polymer ?
#
loop_
_entity_poly.entity_id
_entity_poly.type
_entity_poly.pdbx_seq_one_letter_code
_entity_poly.pdbx_strand_id
1 'polypeptide(L)'
;MRLSKYYMPTLRENPVDAETASHKLLVRGAFIRKQGSGIYSFLPLGQKVKNKIIDIVRESMDNHYAIEISTSVLQDREIWEMSGRWDTFGPEMFKLTDRNDREYALGPTAEEALTALIKDELNSYKQLPLNLYQIVD
;
A
#
# COMPACT_ATOMS: atom_id res chain seq x y z
N MET A 1 -14.41 13.23 21.86
CA MET A 1 -13.04 13.80 21.91
C MET A 1 -13.14 15.30 21.78
N ARG A 2 -12.38 16.06 22.58
CA ARG A 2 -12.38 17.54 22.52
C ARG A 2 -11.49 18.00 21.37
N LEU A 3 -11.97 18.89 20.50
CA LEU A 3 -11.22 19.45 19.37
C LEU A 3 -9.91 20.12 19.81
N SER A 4 -9.91 20.79 20.98
CA SER A 4 -8.72 21.41 21.56
C SER A 4 -7.59 20.45 21.94
N LYS A 5 -7.85 19.14 21.95
CA LYS A 5 -6.86 18.08 22.20
C LYS A 5 -6.58 17.23 20.96
N TYR A 6 -7.18 17.60 19.81
CA TYR A 6 -7.03 16.85 18.58
C TYR A 6 -5.90 17.42 17.73
N TYR A 7 -4.99 16.57 17.28
CA TYR A 7 -3.90 17.01 16.41
C TYR A 7 -4.44 17.35 15.01
N MET A 8 -4.68 18.64 14.77
CA MET A 8 -5.24 19.16 13.52
C MET A 8 -4.56 20.49 13.16
N PRO A 9 -3.30 20.47 12.74
CA PRO A 9 -2.54 21.67 12.39
C PRO A 9 -2.97 22.20 11.01
N THR A 10 -4.04 22.99 10.97
CA THR A 10 -4.52 23.62 9.74
C THR A 10 -3.60 24.74 9.26
N LEU A 11 -3.60 24.98 7.95
CA LEU A 11 -2.84 26.06 7.33
C LEU A 11 -3.75 27.15 6.79
N ARG A 12 -3.33 28.42 6.90
CA ARG A 12 -4.07 29.55 6.34
C ARG A 12 -3.89 29.66 4.82
N GLU A 13 -2.67 29.42 4.37
CA GLU A 13 -2.29 29.60 2.97
C GLU A 13 -2.26 28.27 2.22
N ASN A 14 -2.39 28.33 0.92
CA ASN A 14 -2.24 27.17 0.05
C ASN A 14 -0.76 26.77 -0.03
N PRO A 15 -0.46 25.47 -0.06
CA PRO A 15 0.88 25.01 -0.39
C PRO A 15 1.27 25.48 -1.80
N VAL A 16 2.51 25.92 -1.96
CA VAL A 16 3.02 26.47 -3.23
C VAL A 16 2.97 25.43 -4.36
N ASP A 17 3.19 24.17 -4.01
CA ASP A 17 3.25 23.03 -4.92
C ASP A 17 1.90 22.32 -5.12
N ALA A 18 0.83 22.83 -4.52
CA ALA A 18 -0.51 22.27 -4.70
C ALA A 18 -1.24 22.93 -5.88
N GLU A 19 -1.46 22.18 -6.94
CA GLU A 19 -2.16 22.69 -8.13
C GLU A 19 -3.67 22.47 -8.03
N THR A 20 -4.10 21.25 -7.70
CA THR A 20 -5.52 20.88 -7.64
C THR A 20 -6.23 21.39 -6.38
N ALA A 21 -7.53 21.65 -6.49
CA ALA A 21 -8.35 22.07 -5.35
C ALA A 21 -8.34 21.03 -4.21
N SER A 22 -8.40 19.74 -4.55
CA SER A 22 -8.35 18.65 -3.57
C SER A 22 -7.04 18.65 -2.80
N HIS A 23 -5.90 18.78 -3.47
CA HIS A 23 -4.58 18.83 -2.82
C HIS A 23 -4.50 20.04 -1.87
N LYS A 24 -4.90 21.24 -2.34
CA LYS A 24 -4.94 22.45 -1.50
C LYS A 24 -5.76 22.26 -0.23
N LEU A 25 -6.97 21.70 -0.37
CA LEU A 25 -7.87 21.51 0.75
C LEU A 25 -7.39 20.41 1.71
N LEU A 26 -6.88 19.30 1.21
CA LEU A 26 -6.36 18.21 2.05
C LEU A 26 -5.16 18.66 2.90
N VAL A 27 -4.24 19.43 2.33
CA VAL A 27 -3.10 19.94 3.07
C VAL A 27 -3.54 21.02 4.06
N ARG A 28 -4.35 22.01 3.64
CA ARG A 28 -4.83 23.07 4.53
C ARG A 28 -5.69 22.56 5.67
N GLY A 29 -6.56 21.60 5.39
CA GLY A 29 -7.47 20.98 6.36
C GLY A 29 -6.81 19.99 7.31
N ALA A 30 -5.48 19.84 7.26
CA ALA A 30 -4.73 18.88 8.08
C ALA A 30 -5.15 17.42 7.88
N PHE A 31 -5.43 17.01 6.65
CA PHE A 31 -5.65 15.62 6.28
C PHE A 31 -4.34 14.93 5.91
N ILE A 32 -3.47 15.62 5.18
CA ILE A 32 -2.17 15.09 4.74
C ILE A 32 -1.05 16.12 4.96
N ARG A 33 0.20 15.60 5.00
CA ARG A 33 1.44 16.40 4.95
C ARG A 33 2.43 15.76 4.01
N LYS A 34 3.05 16.61 3.19
CA LYS A 34 4.12 16.20 2.30
C LYS A 34 5.39 15.91 3.08
N GLN A 35 6.03 14.78 2.80
CA GLN A 35 7.33 14.38 3.34
C GLN A 35 8.42 14.49 2.26
N GLY A 36 8.06 14.25 1.01
CA GLY A 36 8.93 14.32 -0.14
C GLY A 36 8.11 14.43 -1.43
N SER A 37 8.76 14.42 -2.59
CA SER A 37 8.06 14.41 -3.87
C SER A 37 7.26 13.12 -4.01
N GLY A 38 5.93 13.22 -4.12
CA GLY A 38 5.02 12.08 -4.18
C GLY A 38 4.79 11.34 -2.86
N ILE A 39 5.48 11.73 -1.77
CA ILE A 39 5.42 11.04 -0.47
C ILE A 39 4.65 11.90 0.53
N TYR A 40 3.56 11.35 1.06
CA TYR A 40 2.67 12.03 1.99
C TYR A 40 2.41 11.20 3.25
N SER A 41 2.29 11.89 4.39
CA SER A 41 1.79 11.29 5.62
C SER A 41 0.33 11.67 5.82
N PHE A 42 -0.49 10.70 6.22
CA PHE A 42 -1.86 10.96 6.66
C PHE A 42 -1.86 11.48 8.09
N LEU A 43 -2.50 12.62 8.30
CA LEU A 43 -2.80 13.14 9.62
C LEU A 43 -4.10 12.52 10.17
N PRO A 44 -4.46 12.72 11.45
CA PRO A 44 -5.57 11.99 12.06
C PRO A 44 -6.91 12.05 11.32
N LEU A 45 -7.25 13.18 10.69
CA LEU A 45 -8.46 13.29 9.87
C LEU A 45 -8.33 12.51 8.56
N GLY A 46 -7.19 12.62 7.89
CA GLY A 46 -6.89 11.89 6.67
C GLY A 46 -6.92 10.37 6.90
N GLN A 47 -6.30 9.92 8.00
CA GLN A 47 -6.31 8.50 8.38
C GLN A 47 -7.74 7.97 8.64
N LYS A 48 -8.61 8.78 9.26
CA LYS A 48 -10.02 8.38 9.43
C LYS A 48 -10.75 8.23 8.11
N VAL A 49 -10.51 9.12 7.15
CA VAL A 49 -11.12 9.01 5.81
C VAL A 49 -10.59 7.78 5.10
N LYS A 50 -9.27 7.57 5.13
CA LYS A 50 -8.62 6.39 4.56
C LYS A 50 -9.22 5.09 5.12
N ASN A 51 -9.34 4.98 6.44
CA ASN A 51 -9.91 3.80 7.09
C ASN A 51 -11.37 3.54 6.64
N LYS A 52 -12.20 4.59 6.52
CA LYS A 52 -13.56 4.43 5.98
C LYS A 52 -13.60 3.90 4.56
N ILE A 53 -12.67 4.34 3.70
CA ILE A 53 -12.56 3.83 2.34
C ILE A 53 -12.13 2.36 2.36
N ILE A 54 -11.14 2.03 3.19
CA ILE A 54 -10.67 0.65 3.40
C ILE A 54 -11.83 -0.24 3.87
N ASP A 55 -12.63 0.21 4.82
CA ASP A 55 -13.76 -0.54 5.35
C ASP A 55 -14.83 -0.82 4.27
N ILE A 56 -15.11 0.15 3.38
CA ILE A 56 -16.01 -0.02 2.24
C ILE A 56 -15.45 -1.07 1.25
N VAL A 57 -14.16 -1.01 0.96
CA VAL A 57 -13.50 -2.00 0.09
C VAL A 57 -13.56 -3.38 0.72
N ARG A 58 -13.26 -3.49 2.01
CA ARG A 58 -13.30 -4.74 2.77
C ARG A 58 -14.70 -5.37 2.73
N GLU A 59 -15.73 -4.58 3.07
CA GLU A 59 -17.12 -5.03 2.99
C GLU A 59 -17.50 -5.53 1.59
N SER A 60 -17.06 -4.83 0.55
CA SER A 60 -17.30 -5.24 -0.84
C SER A 60 -16.61 -6.56 -1.18
N MET A 61 -15.36 -6.75 -0.75
CA MET A 61 -14.61 -7.97 -1.01
C MET A 61 -15.17 -9.15 -0.22
N ASP A 62 -15.53 -8.96 1.04
CA ASP A 62 -16.13 -9.98 1.90
C ASP A 62 -17.48 -10.46 1.34
N ASN A 63 -18.30 -9.55 0.81
CA ASN A 63 -19.56 -9.88 0.13
C ASN A 63 -19.37 -10.75 -1.13
N HIS A 64 -18.16 -10.76 -1.69
CA HIS A 64 -17.77 -11.62 -2.82
C HIS A 64 -16.93 -12.83 -2.39
N TYR A 65 -16.95 -13.16 -1.10
CA TYR A 65 -16.22 -14.30 -0.52
C TYR A 65 -14.71 -14.24 -0.74
N ALA A 66 -14.15 -13.04 -0.88
CA ALA A 66 -12.71 -12.86 -0.93
C ALA A 66 -12.13 -12.84 0.50
N ILE A 67 -10.91 -13.33 0.66
CA ILE A 67 -10.22 -13.46 1.94
C ILE A 67 -9.06 -12.46 1.97
N GLU A 68 -9.06 -11.60 2.98
CA GLU A 68 -7.96 -10.64 3.17
C GLU A 68 -6.71 -11.36 3.68
N ILE A 69 -5.59 -11.09 3.03
CA ILE A 69 -4.27 -11.49 3.50
C ILE A 69 -3.32 -10.30 3.47
N SER A 70 -2.16 -10.43 4.06
CA SER A 70 -1.11 -9.42 4.02
C SER A 70 0.23 -10.08 3.74
N THR A 71 0.86 -9.67 2.65
CA THR A 71 2.23 -10.07 2.31
C THR A 71 3.22 -8.94 2.61
N SER A 72 4.50 -9.26 2.68
CA SER A 72 5.54 -8.26 2.88
C SER A 72 5.67 -7.34 1.66
N VAL A 73 5.84 -6.03 1.92
CA VAL A 73 6.21 -5.05 0.88
C VAL A 73 7.67 -5.26 0.46
N LEU A 74 8.54 -5.62 1.41
CA LEU A 74 9.91 -6.03 1.10
C LEU A 74 9.88 -7.48 0.65
N GLN A 75 10.25 -7.71 -0.60
CA GLN A 75 10.15 -8.99 -1.29
C GLN A 75 11.53 -9.48 -1.70
N ASP A 76 11.78 -10.76 -1.54
CA ASP A 76 13.04 -11.40 -1.91
C ASP A 76 13.20 -11.42 -3.44
N ARG A 77 14.45 -11.28 -3.91
CA ARG A 77 14.80 -11.38 -5.35
C ARG A 77 14.29 -12.67 -5.97
N GLU A 78 14.36 -13.78 -5.24
CA GLU A 78 14.03 -15.12 -5.75
C GLU A 78 12.60 -15.20 -6.32
N ILE A 79 11.60 -14.58 -5.64
CA ILE A 79 10.22 -14.62 -6.14
C ILE A 79 10.03 -13.85 -7.45
N TRP A 80 10.83 -12.82 -7.68
CA TRP A 80 10.84 -12.03 -8.91
C TRP A 80 11.60 -12.73 -10.04
N GLU A 81 12.64 -13.50 -9.70
CA GLU A 81 13.34 -14.37 -10.65
C GLU A 81 12.45 -15.53 -11.11
N MET A 82 11.67 -16.12 -10.20
CA MET A 82 10.71 -17.19 -10.54
C MET A 82 9.68 -16.74 -11.57
N SER A 83 9.25 -15.50 -11.55
CA SER A 83 8.35 -14.91 -12.56
C SER A 83 9.08 -14.40 -13.80
N GLY A 84 10.42 -14.38 -13.79
CA GLY A 84 11.25 -13.80 -14.85
C GLY A 84 11.21 -12.26 -14.91
N ARG A 85 10.66 -11.62 -13.87
CA ARG A 85 10.41 -10.16 -13.87
C ARG A 85 11.50 -9.35 -13.16
N TRP A 86 12.46 -9.99 -12.50
CA TRP A 86 13.54 -9.28 -11.79
C TRP A 86 14.28 -8.28 -12.69
N ASP A 87 14.66 -8.69 -13.90
CA ASP A 87 15.41 -7.85 -14.82
C ASP A 87 14.52 -7.08 -15.82
N THR A 88 13.29 -7.55 -16.03
CA THR A 88 12.40 -7.00 -17.05
C THR A 88 11.39 -5.97 -16.53
N PHE A 89 11.19 -5.88 -15.20
CA PHE A 89 10.22 -4.95 -14.62
C PHE A 89 10.56 -3.47 -14.85
N GLY A 90 11.85 -3.16 -14.98
CA GLY A 90 12.29 -1.81 -15.30
C GLY A 90 12.67 -0.95 -14.07
N PRO A 91 12.89 0.35 -14.31
CA PRO A 91 13.42 1.28 -13.29
C PRO A 91 12.40 1.63 -12.20
N GLU A 92 11.13 1.29 -12.34
CA GLU A 92 10.08 1.52 -11.35
C GLU A 92 10.24 0.63 -10.11
N MET A 93 10.93 -0.50 -10.25
CA MET A 93 11.21 -1.40 -9.14
C MET A 93 12.39 -0.88 -8.32
N PHE A 94 12.15 -0.57 -7.04
CA PHE A 94 13.20 -0.26 -6.09
C PHE A 94 13.91 -1.55 -5.66
N LYS A 95 15.13 -1.75 -6.15
CA LYS A 95 15.99 -2.86 -5.74
C LYS A 95 16.90 -2.42 -4.59
N LEU A 96 17.06 -3.27 -3.60
CA LEU A 96 17.77 -3.00 -2.36
C LEU A 96 18.75 -4.16 -2.08
N THR A 97 19.88 -3.84 -1.47
CA THR A 97 20.84 -4.86 -0.98
C THR A 97 21.04 -4.67 0.51
N ASP A 98 20.95 -5.72 1.27
CA ASP A 98 21.23 -5.68 2.71
C ASP A 98 22.75 -5.78 3.00
N ARG A 99 23.12 -5.67 4.29
CA ARG A 99 24.52 -5.78 4.74
C ARG A 99 25.17 -7.15 4.52
N ASN A 100 24.42 -8.16 4.14
CA ASN A 100 24.88 -9.52 3.86
C ASN A 100 24.84 -9.83 2.35
N ASP A 101 24.77 -8.80 1.50
CA ASP A 101 24.68 -8.88 0.05
C ASP A 101 23.44 -9.64 -0.47
N ARG A 102 22.36 -9.71 0.32
CA ARG A 102 21.09 -10.26 -0.12
C ARG A 102 20.28 -9.18 -0.83
N GLU A 103 19.71 -9.53 -1.97
CA GLU A 103 18.96 -8.60 -2.81
C GLU A 103 17.45 -8.73 -2.59
N TYR A 104 16.80 -7.59 -2.52
CA TYR A 104 15.36 -7.43 -2.29
C TYR A 104 14.79 -6.39 -3.24
N ALA A 105 13.47 -6.38 -3.37
CA ALA A 105 12.73 -5.27 -3.96
C ALA A 105 11.68 -4.74 -2.99
N LEU A 106 11.39 -3.44 -3.06
CA LEU A 106 10.08 -2.96 -2.62
C LEU A 106 9.09 -3.35 -3.71
N GLY A 107 8.25 -4.34 -3.43
CA GLY A 107 7.34 -4.91 -4.42
C GLY A 107 6.41 -3.83 -4.99
N PRO A 108 6.49 -3.51 -6.29
CA PRO A 108 5.56 -2.60 -6.93
C PRO A 108 4.15 -3.17 -7.01
N THR A 109 4.03 -4.46 -6.83
CA THR A 109 2.79 -5.22 -6.81
C THR A 109 2.95 -6.44 -5.89
N ALA A 110 1.85 -7.09 -5.52
CA ALA A 110 1.84 -8.18 -4.55
C ALA A 110 1.64 -9.57 -5.15
N GLU A 111 1.34 -9.66 -6.44
CA GLU A 111 0.95 -10.92 -7.07
C GLU A 111 2.05 -11.97 -7.00
N GLU A 112 3.33 -11.60 -7.17
CA GLU A 112 4.45 -12.53 -7.03
C GLU A 112 4.54 -13.11 -5.63
N ALA A 113 4.49 -12.27 -4.61
CA ALA A 113 4.58 -12.71 -3.22
C ALA A 113 3.38 -13.57 -2.82
N LEU A 114 2.18 -13.20 -3.26
CA LEU A 114 0.95 -13.92 -2.98
C LEU A 114 0.93 -15.26 -3.71
N THR A 115 1.32 -15.29 -4.98
CA THR A 115 1.38 -16.52 -5.78
C THR A 115 2.43 -17.48 -5.25
N ALA A 116 3.61 -17.00 -4.85
CA ALA A 116 4.65 -17.81 -4.24
C ALA A 116 4.14 -18.47 -2.95
N LEU A 117 3.50 -17.70 -2.07
CA LEU A 117 2.91 -18.22 -0.83
C LEU A 117 1.89 -19.34 -1.12
N ILE A 118 0.94 -19.08 -2.02
CA ILE A 118 -0.14 -20.03 -2.33
C ILE A 118 0.36 -21.29 -3.04
N LYS A 119 1.38 -21.16 -3.89
CA LYS A 119 1.99 -22.30 -4.59
C LYS A 119 2.44 -23.40 -3.63
N ASP A 120 2.99 -23.00 -2.49
CA ASP A 120 3.54 -23.97 -1.51
C ASP A 120 2.48 -24.49 -0.53
N GLU A 121 1.32 -23.80 -0.42
CA GLU A 121 0.23 -24.17 0.50
C GLU A 121 -0.89 -24.99 -0.18
N LEU A 122 -1.03 -24.89 -1.51
CA LEU A 122 -2.07 -25.63 -2.24
C LEU A 122 -1.65 -27.08 -2.51
N ASN A 123 -2.35 -28.00 -1.89
CA ASN A 123 -2.11 -29.44 -2.03
C ASN A 123 -3.14 -30.17 -2.90
N SER A 124 -4.25 -29.51 -3.27
CA SER A 124 -5.32 -30.12 -4.05
C SER A 124 -6.10 -29.05 -4.84
N TYR A 125 -6.47 -29.40 -6.07
CA TYR A 125 -7.37 -28.58 -6.89
C TYR A 125 -8.75 -28.36 -6.24
N LYS A 126 -9.15 -29.20 -5.28
CA LYS A 126 -10.40 -29.02 -4.51
C LYS A 126 -10.39 -27.81 -3.59
N GLN A 127 -9.21 -27.23 -3.34
CA GLN A 127 -9.07 -25.99 -2.59
C GLN A 127 -9.32 -24.74 -3.44
N LEU A 128 -9.51 -24.92 -4.75
CA LEU A 128 -9.84 -23.86 -5.70
C LEU A 128 -11.35 -23.85 -6.02
N PRO A 129 -11.94 -22.72 -6.38
CA PRO A 129 -11.29 -21.40 -6.52
C PRO A 129 -10.92 -20.77 -5.18
N LEU A 130 -9.83 -20.01 -5.15
CA LEU A 130 -9.39 -19.23 -4.01
C LEU A 130 -9.34 -17.74 -4.43
N ASN A 131 -10.15 -16.92 -3.77
CA ASN A 131 -10.20 -15.49 -4.02
C ASN A 131 -9.51 -14.76 -2.87
N LEU A 132 -8.35 -14.19 -3.13
CA LEU A 132 -7.54 -13.49 -2.14
C LEU A 132 -7.35 -12.03 -2.53
N TYR A 133 -7.28 -11.16 -1.54
CA TYR A 133 -6.95 -9.76 -1.75
C TYR A 133 -6.07 -9.24 -0.61
N GLN A 134 -5.40 -8.12 -0.87
CA GLN A 134 -4.72 -7.36 0.19
C GLN A 134 -4.90 -5.85 -0.04
N ILE A 135 -4.81 -5.12 1.06
CA ILE A 135 -4.80 -3.66 1.06
C ILE A 135 -3.44 -3.22 1.58
N VAL A 136 -2.67 -2.56 0.73
CA VAL A 136 -1.34 -2.04 1.05
C VAL A 136 -1.28 -0.53 0.93
N ASP A 137 -0.35 0.06 1.67
CA ASP A 137 -0.02 1.49 1.64
C ASP A 137 1.20 1.75 0.76
#